data_cc0a470910bad12746f66daaa3c63786
#
_entry.id   cc0a470910bad12746f66daaa3c63786
#
_cell.length_a   1.000
_cell.length_b   1.000
_cell.length_c   1.000
_cell.angle_alpha   90.00
_cell.angle_beta   90.00
_cell.angle_gamma   90.00
#
_symmetry.space_group_name_H-M   'P 1'
#
loop_
_entity.id
_entity.type
_entity.pdbx_description
1 polymer ?
#
loop_
_entity_poly.entity_id
_entity_poly.type
_entity_poly.pdbx_seq_one_letter_code
_entity_poly.pdbx_strand_id
1 'polypeptide(L)'
;PKQPKYARNKNILVIGGSGSGKTRFFVKPNLMQMHSSYVVTDPKGTVLVECGRMLSKNDYRIKVLNTINFAKSMHYNPFAYIRSEKDILKLVNTIIVNTKGEGQQASEDFWVSATRSQTVKSLRTSNGFPLFGELVV
;
A
#
# COMPACT_ATOMS: atom_id res chain seq x y z
N PRO A 1 6.17 -20.44 -13.96
CA PRO A 1 7.33 -21.23 -14.42
C PRO A 1 8.43 -21.22 -13.38
N LYS A 2 9.01 -22.39 -13.10
CA LYS A 2 10.11 -22.51 -12.12
C LYS A 2 11.42 -21.83 -12.59
N GLN A 3 11.56 -21.56 -13.87
CA GLN A 3 12.74 -20.90 -14.43
C GLN A 3 12.40 -19.47 -14.89
N PRO A 4 13.13 -18.43 -14.42
CA PRO A 4 12.86 -17.03 -14.75
C PRO A 4 12.85 -16.73 -16.26
N LYS A 5 13.69 -17.41 -17.06
CA LYS A 5 13.75 -17.21 -18.51
C LYS A 5 12.44 -17.54 -19.25
N TYR A 6 11.56 -18.34 -18.64
CA TYR A 6 10.24 -18.68 -19.20
C TYR A 6 9.10 -17.91 -18.52
N ALA A 7 9.40 -17.06 -17.54
CA ALA A 7 8.41 -16.22 -16.88
C ALA A 7 7.99 -15.09 -17.83
N ARG A 8 6.84 -15.26 -18.47
CA ARG A 8 6.22 -14.21 -19.29
C ARG A 8 5.42 -13.24 -18.43
N ASN A 9 5.13 -12.07 -18.99
CA ASN A 9 4.17 -11.14 -18.39
C ASN A 9 2.86 -11.86 -18.12
N LYS A 10 2.38 -11.77 -16.88
CA LYS A 10 1.15 -12.41 -16.39
C LYS A 10 -0.01 -11.41 -16.24
N ASN A 11 0.12 -10.23 -16.84
CA ASN A 11 -0.98 -9.26 -16.82
C ASN A 11 -2.15 -9.83 -17.59
N ILE A 12 -3.33 -9.84 -16.95
CA ILE A 12 -4.57 -10.35 -17.52
C ILE A 12 -5.60 -9.23 -17.49
N LEU A 13 -6.16 -8.88 -18.62
CA LEU A 13 -7.26 -7.96 -18.73
C LEU A 13 -8.59 -8.75 -18.80
N VAL A 14 -9.45 -8.55 -17.79
CA VAL A 14 -10.78 -9.18 -17.75
C VAL A 14 -11.84 -8.11 -17.99
N ILE A 15 -12.54 -8.21 -19.11
CA ILE A 15 -13.57 -7.25 -19.54
C ILE A 15 -14.94 -7.87 -19.29
N GLY A 16 -15.86 -7.06 -18.76
CA GLY A 16 -17.26 -7.48 -18.54
C GLY A 16 -18.05 -6.38 -17.86
N GLY A 17 -19.33 -6.31 -18.12
CA GLY A 17 -20.27 -5.37 -17.52
C GLY A 17 -20.47 -5.59 -16.00
N SER A 18 -21.27 -4.74 -15.38
CA SER A 18 -21.70 -4.96 -13.99
C SER A 18 -22.48 -6.27 -13.89
N GLY A 19 -22.25 -7.04 -12.82
CA GLY A 19 -22.92 -8.32 -12.63
C GLY A 19 -22.38 -9.50 -13.46
N SER A 20 -21.42 -9.29 -14.38
CA SER A 20 -20.86 -10.37 -15.22
C SER A 20 -20.05 -11.44 -14.46
N GLY A 21 -19.94 -11.31 -13.15
CA GLY A 21 -19.27 -12.31 -12.32
C GLY A 21 -17.74 -12.22 -12.29
N LYS A 22 -17.10 -11.13 -12.74
CA LYS A 22 -15.64 -10.96 -12.73
C LYS A 22 -15.01 -11.28 -11.36
N THR A 23 -15.58 -10.78 -10.30
CA THR A 23 -15.09 -11.06 -8.93
C THR A 23 -15.30 -12.54 -8.58
N ARG A 24 -16.45 -13.12 -8.91
CA ARG A 24 -16.81 -14.51 -8.56
C ARG A 24 -15.98 -15.53 -9.33
N PHE A 25 -15.83 -15.33 -10.63
CA PHE A 25 -15.24 -16.35 -11.51
C PHE A 25 -13.77 -16.14 -11.81
N PHE A 26 -13.22 -14.94 -11.54
CA PHE A 26 -11.82 -14.66 -11.76
C PHE A 26 -11.07 -14.31 -10.46
N VAL A 27 -11.49 -13.26 -9.74
CA VAL A 27 -10.72 -12.78 -8.57
C VAL A 27 -10.68 -13.82 -7.46
N LYS A 28 -11.85 -14.32 -7.03
CA LYS A 28 -11.92 -15.28 -5.91
C LYS A 28 -11.21 -16.61 -6.19
N PRO A 29 -11.37 -17.26 -7.36
CA PRO A 29 -10.63 -18.47 -7.66
C PRO A 29 -9.12 -18.28 -7.70
N ASN A 30 -8.63 -17.13 -8.15
CA ASN A 30 -7.20 -16.83 -8.10
C ASN A 30 -6.69 -16.65 -6.66
N LEU A 31 -7.44 -16.00 -5.78
CA LEU A 31 -7.11 -15.91 -4.36
C LEU A 31 -7.11 -17.27 -3.66
N MET A 32 -8.05 -18.14 -4.03
CA MET A 32 -8.15 -19.50 -3.48
C MET A 32 -6.96 -20.39 -3.84
N GLN A 33 -6.17 -20.06 -4.86
CA GLN A 33 -4.95 -20.79 -5.20
C GLN A 33 -3.84 -20.60 -4.17
N MET A 34 -3.87 -19.53 -3.39
CA MET A 34 -2.96 -19.27 -2.25
C MET A 34 -1.47 -19.50 -2.57
N HIS A 35 -1.01 -19.13 -3.76
CA HIS A 35 0.34 -19.42 -4.23
C HIS A 35 1.31 -18.24 -4.13
N SER A 36 0.83 -17.06 -3.75
CA SER A 36 1.63 -15.82 -3.67
C SER A 36 0.98 -14.80 -2.74
N SER A 37 1.66 -13.69 -2.49
CA SER A 37 1.06 -12.52 -1.85
C SER A 37 0.15 -11.78 -2.83
N TYR A 38 -0.91 -11.18 -2.34
CA TYR A 38 -1.92 -10.51 -3.15
C TYR A 38 -2.15 -9.08 -2.67
N VAL A 39 -2.36 -8.19 -3.62
CA VAL A 39 -2.92 -6.84 -3.39
C VAL A 39 -4.25 -6.77 -4.12
N VAL A 40 -5.32 -6.48 -3.41
CA VAL A 40 -6.67 -6.51 -3.96
C VAL A 40 -7.40 -5.20 -3.68
N THR A 41 -7.90 -4.55 -4.72
CA THR A 41 -8.85 -3.46 -4.57
C THR A 41 -10.26 -4.03 -4.44
N ASP A 42 -10.93 -3.80 -3.31
CA ASP A 42 -12.26 -4.32 -3.00
C ASP A 42 -13.23 -3.21 -2.59
N PRO A 43 -13.74 -2.43 -3.55
CA PRO A 43 -14.60 -1.28 -3.26
C PRO A 43 -15.86 -1.60 -2.47
N LYS A 44 -16.32 -2.85 -2.54
CA LYS A 44 -17.54 -3.34 -1.85
C LYS A 44 -17.24 -4.10 -0.57
N GLY A 45 -15.99 -4.43 -0.28
CA GLY A 45 -15.58 -5.24 0.87
C GLY A 45 -15.97 -6.72 0.78
N THR A 46 -16.52 -7.17 -0.36
CA THR A 46 -17.06 -8.53 -0.50
C THR A 46 -15.99 -9.60 -0.58
N VAL A 47 -14.83 -9.28 -1.14
CA VAL A 47 -13.69 -10.20 -1.25
C VAL A 47 -13.12 -10.48 0.14
N LEU A 48 -12.95 -9.43 0.95
CA LEU A 48 -12.47 -9.56 2.31
C LEU A 48 -13.42 -10.42 3.17
N VAL A 49 -14.72 -10.15 3.09
CA VAL A 49 -15.74 -10.88 3.88
C VAL A 49 -15.78 -12.36 3.50
N GLU A 50 -15.75 -12.68 2.21
CA GLU A 50 -15.91 -14.05 1.74
C GLU A 50 -14.62 -14.87 1.75
N CYS A 51 -13.46 -14.26 1.44
CA CYS A 51 -12.19 -14.97 1.32
C CYS A 51 -11.27 -14.77 2.54
N GLY A 52 -11.46 -13.72 3.33
CA GLY A 52 -10.54 -13.36 4.40
C GLY A 52 -10.37 -14.46 5.45
N ARG A 53 -11.46 -15.08 5.90
CA ARG A 53 -11.37 -16.18 6.89
C ARG A 53 -10.59 -17.38 6.37
N MET A 54 -10.77 -17.71 5.09
CA MET A 54 -10.06 -18.81 4.45
C MET A 54 -8.55 -18.49 4.36
N LEU A 55 -8.20 -17.30 3.89
CA LEU A 55 -6.81 -16.86 3.80
C LEU A 55 -6.14 -16.83 5.18
N SER A 56 -6.82 -16.28 6.20
CA SER A 56 -6.29 -16.24 7.58
C SER A 56 -6.05 -17.65 8.16
N LYS A 57 -6.89 -18.63 7.84
CA LYS A 57 -6.68 -20.02 8.25
C LYS A 57 -5.50 -20.71 7.56
N ASN A 58 -5.04 -20.18 6.45
CA ASN A 58 -3.89 -20.66 5.69
C ASN A 58 -2.68 -19.73 5.83
N ASP A 59 -2.49 -19.15 7.01
CA ASP A 59 -1.34 -18.37 7.43
C ASP A 59 -1.10 -17.06 6.66
N TYR A 60 -2.11 -16.56 5.93
CA TYR A 60 -2.03 -15.25 5.31
C TYR A 60 -2.24 -14.13 6.33
N ARG A 61 -1.32 -13.17 6.37
CA ARG A 61 -1.54 -11.92 7.09
C ARG A 61 -2.38 -10.98 6.25
N ILE A 62 -3.55 -10.66 6.73
CA ILE A 62 -4.47 -9.75 6.03
C ILE A 62 -4.27 -8.35 6.56
N LYS A 63 -3.97 -7.41 5.67
CA LYS A 63 -3.90 -5.98 5.94
C LYS A 63 -5.01 -5.26 5.18
N VAL A 64 -5.71 -4.39 5.87
CA VAL A 64 -6.85 -3.66 5.30
C VAL A 64 -6.60 -2.17 5.38
N LEU A 65 -6.58 -1.51 4.23
CA LEU A 65 -6.63 -0.05 4.13
C LEU A 65 -8.05 0.34 3.74
N ASN A 66 -8.81 0.87 4.70
CA ASN A 66 -10.18 1.30 4.48
C ASN A 66 -10.24 2.83 4.34
N THR A 67 -10.38 3.30 3.12
CA THR A 67 -10.45 4.74 2.79
C THR A 67 -11.84 5.35 2.98
N ILE A 68 -12.87 4.52 3.17
CA ILE A 68 -14.26 4.97 3.43
C ILE A 68 -14.46 5.20 4.92
N ASN A 69 -13.95 4.30 5.75
CA ASN A 69 -14.03 4.40 7.20
C ASN A 69 -12.65 4.10 7.81
N PHE A 70 -11.90 5.16 8.06
CA PHE A 70 -10.55 5.06 8.61
C PHE A 70 -10.50 4.40 10.00
N ALA A 71 -11.57 4.44 10.79
CA ALA A 71 -11.63 3.75 12.07
C ALA A 71 -11.56 2.22 11.94
N LYS A 72 -11.92 1.69 10.76
CA LYS A 72 -11.82 0.26 10.42
C LYS A 72 -10.55 -0.08 9.62
N SER A 73 -9.70 0.91 9.37
CA SER A 73 -8.45 0.72 8.66
C SER A 73 -7.34 0.27 9.61
N MET A 74 -6.43 -0.55 9.13
CA MET A 74 -5.20 -0.84 9.86
C MET A 74 -4.25 0.34 9.79
N HIS A 75 -3.49 0.56 10.85
CA HIS A 75 -2.49 1.61 10.91
C HIS A 75 -1.25 1.24 10.11
N TYR A 76 -0.70 2.22 9.42
CA TYR A 76 0.56 2.11 8.71
C TYR A 76 1.53 3.17 9.23
N ASN A 77 2.70 2.72 9.67
CA ASN A 77 3.76 3.61 10.10
C ASN A 77 4.88 3.64 9.04
N PRO A 78 4.95 4.65 8.18
CA PRO A 78 5.97 4.75 7.15
C PRO A 78 7.39 4.90 7.72
N PHE A 79 7.52 5.41 8.95
CA PHE A 79 8.82 5.62 9.59
C PHE A 79 9.52 4.30 9.96
N ALA A 80 8.77 3.22 10.13
CA ALA A 80 9.32 1.89 10.40
C ALA A 80 10.18 1.33 9.24
N TYR A 81 10.06 1.92 8.05
CA TYR A 81 10.76 1.48 6.83
C TYR A 81 11.98 2.34 6.51
N ILE A 82 12.29 3.34 7.32
CA ILE A 82 13.46 4.19 7.13
C ILE A 82 14.71 3.42 7.54
N ARG A 83 15.58 3.17 6.57
CA ARG A 83 16.88 2.51 6.79
C ARG A 83 18.07 3.42 6.48
N SER A 84 17.84 4.50 5.75
CA SER A 84 18.88 5.42 5.31
C SER A 84 18.37 6.87 5.27
N GLU A 85 19.30 7.83 5.25
CA GLU A 85 18.95 9.27 5.06
C GLU A 85 18.21 9.50 3.74
N LYS A 86 18.53 8.71 2.71
CA LYS A 86 17.83 8.80 1.41
C LYS A 86 16.36 8.42 1.51
N ASP A 87 16.02 7.50 2.40
CA ASP A 87 14.63 7.08 2.63
C ASP A 87 13.83 8.18 3.35
N ILE A 88 14.49 8.90 4.27
CA ILE A 88 13.89 10.10 4.92
C ILE A 88 13.52 11.14 3.86
N LEU A 89 14.45 11.45 2.97
CA LEU A 89 14.21 12.42 1.89
C LEU A 89 13.09 11.99 0.96
N LYS A 90 13.04 10.70 0.59
CA LYS A 90 11.96 10.15 -0.23
C LYS A 90 10.61 10.26 0.48
N LEU A 91 10.55 9.90 1.75
CA LEU A 91 9.31 9.96 2.53
C LEU A 91 8.81 11.40 2.65
N VAL A 92 9.68 12.34 3.03
CA VAL A 92 9.33 13.75 3.15
C VAL A 92 8.85 14.31 1.81
N ASN A 93 9.56 14.01 0.71
CA ASN A 93 9.13 14.41 -0.63
C ASN A 93 7.75 13.85 -0.98
N THR A 94 7.51 12.58 -0.70
CA THR A 94 6.22 11.93 -0.99
C THR A 94 5.09 12.58 -0.22
N ILE A 95 5.29 12.86 1.07
CA ILE A 95 4.30 13.56 1.88
C ILE A 95 4.01 14.94 1.31
N ILE A 96 5.05 15.72 1.02
CA ILE A 96 4.89 17.09 0.49
C ILE A 96 4.16 17.08 -0.85
N VAL A 97 4.55 16.22 -1.79
CA VAL A 97 3.91 16.14 -3.11
C VAL A 97 2.45 15.73 -3.00
N ASN A 98 2.13 14.76 -2.15
CA ASN A 98 0.76 14.26 -2.00
C ASN A 98 -0.15 15.17 -1.16
N THR A 99 0.40 16.09 -0.38
CA THR A 99 -0.38 17.08 0.38
C THR A 99 -0.56 18.40 -0.35
N LYS A 100 0.19 18.65 -1.43
CA LYS A 100 -0.04 19.81 -2.30
C LYS A 100 -1.33 19.60 -3.09
N GLY A 101 -2.29 20.52 -2.92
CA GLY A 101 -3.48 20.58 -3.78
C GLY A 101 -3.10 20.99 -5.22
N GLU A 102 -3.87 20.53 -6.20
CA GLU A 102 -3.73 20.98 -7.58
C GLU A 102 -4.03 22.49 -7.64
N GLY A 103 -3.02 23.34 -7.82
CA GLY A 103 -3.22 24.77 -8.10
C GLY A 103 -2.27 25.80 -7.50
N GLN A 104 -1.31 25.42 -6.69
CA GLN A 104 -0.36 26.39 -6.12
C GLN A 104 1.07 26.13 -6.58
N GLN A 105 1.47 26.85 -7.64
CA GLN A 105 2.84 26.86 -8.14
C GLN A 105 3.56 28.16 -7.73
N ALA A 106 4.75 28.14 -7.30
CA ALA A 106 5.77 29.18 -7.27
C ALA A 106 6.08 29.91 -5.96
N SER A 107 5.17 30.24 -5.06
CA SER A 107 5.56 30.90 -3.79
C SER A 107 5.90 29.92 -2.67
N GLU A 108 5.60 28.64 -2.87
CA GLU A 108 5.73 27.57 -1.87
C GLU A 108 7.08 26.86 -1.86
N ASP A 109 7.91 27.01 -2.88
CA ASP A 109 9.16 26.26 -2.97
C ASP A 109 10.14 26.60 -1.83
N PHE A 110 10.12 27.83 -1.35
CA PHE A 110 10.93 28.24 -0.19
C PHE A 110 10.43 27.56 1.10
N TRP A 111 9.12 27.64 1.37
CA TRP A 111 8.52 27.04 2.57
C TRP A 111 8.61 25.52 2.56
N VAL A 112 8.44 24.92 1.41
CA VAL A 112 8.61 23.48 1.19
C VAL A 112 10.05 23.05 1.45
N SER A 113 11.02 23.82 0.96
CA SER A 113 12.44 23.53 1.21
C SER A 113 12.83 23.70 2.68
N ALA A 114 12.31 24.74 3.34
CA ALA A 114 12.53 24.97 4.76
C ALA A 114 11.90 23.87 5.62
N THR A 115 10.64 23.52 5.36
CA THR A 115 9.94 22.42 6.05
C THR A 115 10.66 21.09 5.84
N ARG A 116 11.11 20.80 4.62
CA ARG A 116 11.90 19.61 4.30
C ARG A 116 13.17 19.53 5.14
N SER A 117 13.92 20.63 5.22
CA SER A 117 15.16 20.71 6.00
C SER A 117 14.92 20.49 7.49
N GLN A 118 13.86 21.10 8.06
CA GLN A 118 13.51 20.94 9.47
C GLN A 118 12.99 19.53 9.79
N THR A 119 12.14 18.97 8.94
CA THR A 119 11.59 17.61 9.12
C THR A 119 12.69 16.56 9.05
N VAL A 120 13.63 16.68 8.11
CA VAL A 120 14.78 15.79 8.01
C VAL A 120 15.66 15.88 9.25
N LYS A 121 15.92 17.08 9.76
CA LYS A 121 16.70 17.29 11.01
C LYS A 121 15.99 16.65 12.20
N SER A 122 14.69 16.88 12.37
CA SER A 122 13.88 16.32 13.45
C SER A 122 13.87 14.78 13.42
N LEU A 123 13.70 14.17 12.25
CA LEU A 123 13.75 12.72 12.09
C LEU A 123 15.13 12.12 12.32
N ARG A 124 16.19 12.88 12.05
CA ARG A 124 17.58 12.47 12.28
C ARG A 124 17.94 12.44 13.76
N THR A 125 17.38 13.36 14.56
CA THR A 125 17.65 13.47 16.00
C THR A 125 16.83 12.50 16.83
N SER A 126 15.72 11.98 16.32
CA SER A 126 14.84 11.05 17.02
C SER A 126 15.27 9.59 16.86
N ASN A 127 16.50 9.26 17.27
CA ASN A 127 17.05 7.89 17.22
C ASN A 127 16.38 6.89 18.18
N GLY A 128 15.12 7.08 18.57
CA GLY A 128 14.41 6.28 19.54
C GLY A 128 13.03 5.75 19.09
N PHE A 129 12.85 5.40 17.81
CA PHE A 129 11.58 4.81 17.39
C PHE A 129 11.55 3.30 17.61
N PRO A 130 10.53 2.77 18.34
CA PRO A 130 10.34 1.34 18.42
C PRO A 130 9.94 0.77 17.06
N LEU A 131 10.65 -0.27 16.68
CA LEU A 131 10.36 -1.11 15.51
C LEU A 131 9.08 -1.90 15.75
N PHE A 132 7.92 -1.38 15.30
CA PHE A 132 6.71 -2.19 15.25
C PHE A 132 5.95 -1.95 13.96
N GLY A 133 5.71 -3.03 13.24
CA GLY A 133 4.72 -3.12 12.18
C GLY A 133 5.27 -3.56 10.83
N GLU A 134 5.23 -4.86 10.56
CA GLU A 134 5.36 -5.36 9.19
C GLU A 134 4.11 -4.99 8.39
N LEU A 135 4.31 -4.35 7.25
CA LEU A 135 3.29 -4.23 6.21
C LEU A 135 3.40 -5.45 5.31
N VAL A 136 2.36 -6.23 5.24
CA VAL A 136 2.20 -7.26 4.21
C VAL A 136 1.12 -6.77 3.25
N VAL A 137 1.52 -6.58 2.02
CA VAL A 137 0.63 -6.22 0.91
C VAL A 137 0.14 -7.46 0.23
#